data_a6f5b741994ddcbc4d1bcfdec97fe174
#
_entry.id   a6f5b741994ddcbc4d1bcfdec97fe174
#
_cell.length_a   1.000
_cell.length_b   1.000
_cell.length_c   1.000
_cell.angle_alpha   90.00
_cell.angle_beta   90.00
_cell.angle_gamma   90.00
#
_symmetry.space_group_name_H-M   'P 1'
#
loop_
_entity.id
_entity.type
_entity.pdbx_description
1 polymer ?
#
loop_
_entity_poly.entity_id
_entity_poly.type
_entity_poly.pdbx_seq_one_letter_code
_entity_poly.pdbx_strand_id
1 'polypeptide(L)'
;MVVGGACFLVLLIFRDELGDEMGILMGFLGNLLFCPGVVLLIRQTLQTRFGEWMPEGEKGYKEWKSAARKMERRFLQAGTGVFLLTAMYMLILILGYPYYMSYVSGYILMLTALLQTMAAEWTVHRFWGEKLDLVLEKAEETKEEIIRRRIEEAREIERKSMEKVSRSDQLRIDLITNVSHDLKTPLTSMVGYIELMKKEEMSDVMKDYVDVLSERAGKLGEMINSLFSLAKASSGNVELKMETFEMNRLIDQIFADMDDRMKESGLEFITQKTEESTELVSDNMYCYRICQNLLENALKYSAKGTRVFVKTYVKDGEEKDRKICLEMTNTAGYFMDFTKEDIVERFARGDKARTGEGNGLGLAIVSTYTKALGGEFDIRIDCDQFRAVVELPAGVKESEQE
;
A
#
# COMPACT_ATOMS: atom_id res chain seq x y z
N MET A 1 54.25 -29.86 20.20
CA MET A 1 55.12 -28.68 20.34
C MET A 1 56.41 -28.94 21.09
N VAL A 2 56.39 -29.38 22.33
CA VAL A 2 57.62 -29.58 23.16
C VAL A 2 58.63 -30.51 22.47
N VAL A 3 58.19 -31.69 22.01
CA VAL A 3 59.07 -32.66 21.32
C VAL A 3 59.58 -32.12 20.00
N GLY A 4 58.72 -31.45 19.22
CA GLY A 4 59.12 -30.80 17.94
C GLY A 4 60.10 -29.63 18.19
N GLY A 5 59.87 -28.84 19.23
CA GLY A 5 60.79 -27.78 19.68
C GLY A 5 62.16 -28.34 20.11
N ALA A 6 62.18 -29.48 20.80
CA ALA A 6 63.41 -30.18 21.18
C ALA A 6 64.22 -30.62 19.95
N CYS A 7 63.56 -31.13 18.88
CA CYS A 7 64.21 -31.47 17.61
C CYS A 7 64.93 -30.26 16.99
N PHE A 8 64.26 -29.08 17.01
CA PHE A 8 64.88 -27.86 16.49
C PHE A 8 66.00 -27.34 17.36
N LEU A 9 65.90 -27.51 18.69
CA LEU A 9 66.96 -27.13 19.62
C LEU A 9 68.21 -28.01 19.43
N VAL A 10 68.03 -29.33 19.25
CA VAL A 10 69.09 -30.25 18.87
C VAL A 10 69.73 -29.89 17.52
N LEU A 11 68.92 -29.55 16.54
CA LEU A 11 69.37 -29.08 15.24
C LEU A 11 70.20 -27.78 15.32
N LEU A 12 69.85 -26.90 16.24
CA LEU A 12 70.54 -25.62 16.45
C LEU A 12 71.83 -25.75 17.21
N ILE A 13 71.87 -26.65 18.22
CA ILE A 13 73.07 -26.86 19.13
C ILE A 13 74.11 -27.75 18.42
N PHE A 14 73.65 -28.84 17.78
CA PHE A 14 74.56 -29.87 17.23
C PHE A 14 74.64 -29.82 15.72
N ARG A 15 74.30 -28.67 15.08
CA ARG A 15 74.26 -28.50 13.63
C ARG A 15 75.54 -28.91 12.94
N ASP A 16 76.68 -28.64 13.52
CA ASP A 16 77.97 -28.91 12.86
C ASP A 16 78.45 -30.36 13.07
N GLU A 17 77.86 -31.11 14.03
CA GLU A 17 78.12 -32.52 14.29
C GLU A 17 77.13 -33.46 13.61
N LEU A 18 75.95 -32.97 13.32
CA LEU A 18 74.91 -33.69 12.57
C LEU A 18 75.20 -33.66 11.10
N GLY A 19 75.37 -34.80 10.44
CA GLY A 19 75.48 -34.89 9.02
C GLY A 19 74.19 -34.39 8.35
N ASP A 20 74.26 -33.97 7.09
CA ASP A 20 73.16 -33.36 6.31
C ASP A 20 71.89 -34.20 6.30
N GLU A 21 72.01 -35.54 6.21
CA GLU A 21 70.85 -36.45 6.26
C GLU A 21 70.11 -36.41 7.60
N MET A 22 70.85 -36.39 8.70
CA MET A 22 70.27 -36.32 10.04
C MET A 22 69.67 -34.93 10.29
N GLY A 23 70.27 -33.87 9.77
CA GLY A 23 69.75 -32.54 9.81
C GLY A 23 68.36 -32.41 9.10
N ILE A 24 68.26 -32.98 7.91
CA ILE A 24 66.98 -33.03 7.13
C ILE A 24 65.92 -33.81 7.92
N LEU A 25 66.29 -34.99 8.43
CA LEU A 25 65.36 -35.83 9.21
C LEU A 25 64.82 -35.11 10.45
N MET A 26 65.73 -34.49 11.21
CA MET A 26 65.35 -33.74 12.45
C MET A 26 64.51 -32.52 12.12
N GLY A 27 64.81 -31.81 11.01
CA GLY A 27 63.99 -30.69 10.52
C GLY A 27 62.58 -31.12 10.12
N PHE A 28 62.48 -32.24 9.42
CA PHE A 28 61.18 -32.80 9.02
C PHE A 28 60.34 -33.26 10.22
N LEU A 29 60.94 -34.03 11.13
CA LEU A 29 60.30 -34.48 12.40
C LEU A 29 59.89 -33.29 13.27
N GLY A 30 60.77 -32.31 13.40
CA GLY A 30 60.51 -31.08 14.13
C GLY A 30 59.29 -30.36 13.59
N ASN A 31 59.17 -30.18 12.27
CA ASN A 31 58.03 -29.55 11.63
C ASN A 31 56.75 -30.38 11.77
N LEU A 32 56.83 -31.69 11.55
CA LEU A 32 55.68 -32.59 11.67
C LEU A 32 55.05 -32.56 13.08
N LEU A 33 55.85 -32.38 14.13
CA LEU A 33 55.39 -32.36 15.52
C LEU A 33 55.09 -30.97 16.06
N PHE A 34 55.78 -29.93 15.55
CA PHE A 34 55.63 -28.57 16.02
C PHE A 34 54.51 -27.81 15.36
N CYS A 35 54.37 -27.87 14.03
CA CYS A 35 53.33 -27.13 13.27
C CYS A 35 51.90 -27.48 13.73
N PRO A 36 51.47 -28.75 13.86
CA PRO A 36 50.14 -29.06 14.36
C PRO A 36 49.91 -28.52 15.78
N GLY A 37 50.93 -28.53 16.62
CA GLY A 37 50.86 -27.97 17.98
C GLY A 37 50.64 -26.44 17.99
N VAL A 38 51.31 -25.72 17.12
CA VAL A 38 51.08 -24.26 16.93
C VAL A 38 49.68 -23.98 16.43
N VAL A 39 49.22 -24.71 15.41
CA VAL A 39 47.86 -24.59 14.86
C VAL A 39 46.82 -24.81 15.96
N LEU A 40 46.94 -25.89 16.75
CA LEU A 40 46.01 -26.20 17.84
C LEU A 40 46.01 -25.10 18.91
N LEU A 41 47.20 -24.61 19.30
CA LEU A 41 47.32 -23.56 20.31
C LEU A 41 46.72 -22.24 19.87
N ILE A 42 46.93 -21.84 18.61
CA ILE A 42 46.34 -20.66 18.02
C ILE A 42 44.80 -20.82 17.99
N ARG A 43 44.33 -21.96 17.49
CA ARG A 43 42.90 -22.25 17.42
C ARG A 43 42.24 -22.21 18.78
N GLN A 44 42.84 -22.84 19.78
CA GLN A 44 42.34 -22.84 21.15
C GLN A 44 42.32 -21.43 21.74
N THR A 45 43.39 -20.63 21.54
CA THR A 45 43.47 -19.24 22.02
C THR A 45 42.40 -18.35 21.36
N LEU A 46 42.17 -18.54 20.07
CA LEU A 46 41.11 -17.83 19.32
C LEU A 46 39.73 -18.23 19.84
N GLN A 47 39.49 -19.52 20.04
CA GLN A 47 38.22 -20.04 20.50
C GLN A 47 37.91 -19.60 21.93
N THR A 48 38.87 -19.57 22.84
CA THR A 48 38.66 -19.09 24.23
C THR A 48 38.42 -17.58 24.31
N ARG A 49 39.04 -16.79 23.45
CA ARG A 49 38.86 -15.31 23.45
C ARG A 49 37.67 -14.82 22.67
N PHE A 50 37.33 -15.49 21.61
CA PHE A 50 36.35 -14.99 20.61
C PHE A 50 35.26 -16.01 20.27
N GLY A 51 35.35 -17.25 20.80
CA GLY A 51 34.40 -18.33 20.47
C GLY A 51 32.96 -18.00 20.85
N GLU A 52 32.78 -17.39 22.01
CA GLU A 52 31.47 -17.03 22.55
C GLU A 52 31.02 -15.61 22.21
N TRP A 53 31.91 -14.78 21.64
CA TRP A 53 31.57 -13.40 21.32
C TRP A 53 30.70 -13.33 20.07
N MET A 54 29.40 -13.10 20.28
CA MET A 54 28.44 -12.79 19.25
C MET A 54 28.09 -11.30 19.29
N PRO A 55 28.20 -10.58 18.16
CA PRO A 55 27.82 -9.17 18.11
C PRO A 55 26.30 -9.01 18.18
N GLU A 56 25.81 -8.13 19.05
CA GLU A 56 24.41 -7.76 19.13
C GLU A 56 24.19 -6.42 18.40
N GLY A 57 23.30 -6.42 17.43
CA GLY A 57 22.93 -5.25 16.64
C GLY A 57 24.03 -4.71 15.71
N GLU A 58 23.72 -3.65 14.98
CA GLU A 58 24.63 -3.07 13.97
C GLU A 58 25.91 -2.49 14.57
N LYS A 59 25.83 -1.88 15.76
CA LYS A 59 26.98 -1.31 16.46
C LYS A 59 27.90 -2.41 16.94
N GLY A 60 27.35 -3.46 17.55
CA GLY A 60 28.13 -4.63 18.01
C GLY A 60 28.83 -5.33 16.84
N TYR A 61 28.17 -5.45 15.68
CA TYR A 61 28.76 -6.01 14.48
C TYR A 61 29.96 -5.17 13.96
N LYS A 62 29.84 -3.84 13.93
CA LYS A 62 30.93 -2.94 13.52
C LYS A 62 32.13 -3.06 14.45
N GLU A 63 31.90 -3.12 15.76
CA GLU A 63 32.94 -3.28 16.76
C GLU A 63 33.65 -4.64 16.63
N TRP A 64 32.87 -5.72 16.49
CA TRP A 64 33.39 -7.07 16.27
C TRP A 64 34.25 -7.17 15.01
N LYS A 65 33.76 -6.64 13.86
CA LYS A 65 34.49 -6.63 12.59
C LYS A 65 35.80 -5.82 12.68
N SER A 66 35.78 -4.71 13.41
CA SER A 66 36.98 -3.90 13.61
C SER A 66 38.04 -4.62 14.50
N ALA A 67 37.60 -5.31 15.56
CA ALA A 67 38.46 -6.10 16.44
C ALA A 67 39.05 -7.30 15.71
N ALA A 68 38.26 -8.01 14.89
CA ALA A 68 38.68 -9.11 14.05
C ALA A 68 39.81 -8.68 13.10
N ARG A 69 39.60 -7.62 12.31
CA ARG A 69 40.62 -7.06 11.39
C ARG A 69 41.88 -6.61 12.09
N LYS A 70 41.76 -6.00 13.29
CA LYS A 70 42.92 -5.55 14.06
C LYS A 70 43.76 -6.73 14.54
N MET A 71 43.10 -7.81 14.92
CA MET A 71 43.76 -9.02 15.34
C MET A 71 44.44 -9.75 14.19
N GLU A 72 43.75 -9.90 13.06
CA GLU A 72 44.34 -10.48 11.84
C GLU A 72 45.61 -9.74 11.40
N ARG A 73 45.57 -8.41 11.37
CA ARG A 73 46.76 -7.58 11.08
C ARG A 73 47.93 -7.81 12.08
N ARG A 74 47.63 -7.96 13.37
CA ARG A 74 48.66 -8.22 14.38
C ARG A 74 49.31 -9.58 14.18
N PHE A 75 48.52 -10.61 13.85
CA PHE A 75 49.06 -11.93 13.53
C PHE A 75 49.94 -11.92 12.29
N LEU A 76 49.49 -11.24 11.24
CA LEU A 76 50.23 -11.05 10.00
C LEU A 76 51.58 -10.32 10.26
N GLN A 77 51.54 -9.23 11.05
CA GLN A 77 52.74 -8.48 11.42
C GLN A 77 53.73 -9.32 12.29
N ALA A 78 53.19 -10.11 13.23
CA ALA A 78 54.01 -11.01 14.03
C ALA A 78 54.66 -12.11 13.17
N GLY A 79 53.90 -12.72 12.26
CA GLY A 79 54.40 -13.73 11.32
C GLY A 79 55.47 -13.19 10.39
N THR A 80 55.23 -12.03 9.79
CA THR A 80 56.23 -11.36 8.92
C THR A 80 57.46 -10.95 9.70
N GLY A 81 57.32 -10.51 10.96
CA GLY A 81 58.42 -10.20 11.86
C GLY A 81 59.32 -11.42 12.15
N VAL A 82 58.71 -12.56 12.49
CA VAL A 82 59.43 -13.84 12.71
C VAL A 82 60.17 -14.28 11.44
N PHE A 83 59.49 -14.18 10.29
CA PHE A 83 60.12 -14.52 8.99
C PHE A 83 61.33 -13.63 8.67
N LEU A 84 61.20 -12.30 8.85
CA LEU A 84 62.32 -11.37 8.63
C LEU A 84 63.48 -11.61 9.57
N LEU A 85 63.21 -11.89 10.84
CA LEU A 85 64.27 -12.23 11.85
C LEU A 85 65.03 -13.51 11.48
N THR A 86 64.29 -14.54 11.03
CA THR A 86 64.94 -15.80 10.59
C THR A 86 65.71 -15.59 9.28
N ALA A 87 65.20 -14.82 8.34
CA ALA A 87 65.91 -14.48 7.10
C ALA A 87 67.18 -13.67 7.38
N MET A 88 67.11 -12.68 8.29
CA MET A 88 68.25 -11.87 8.70
C MET A 88 69.32 -12.72 9.43
N TYR A 89 68.90 -13.61 10.32
CA TYR A 89 69.78 -14.55 10.97
C TYR A 89 70.50 -15.43 9.95
N MET A 90 69.78 -15.96 8.99
CA MET A 90 70.39 -16.73 7.89
C MET A 90 71.39 -15.92 7.06
N LEU A 91 71.08 -14.67 6.75
CA LEU A 91 71.99 -13.77 6.02
C LEU A 91 73.29 -13.54 6.80
N ILE A 92 73.21 -13.31 8.14
CA ILE A 92 74.38 -13.14 9.02
C ILE A 92 75.23 -14.40 9.01
N LEU A 93 74.61 -15.59 9.08
CA LEU A 93 75.35 -16.85 9.05
C LEU A 93 76.03 -17.07 7.71
N ILE A 94 75.44 -16.76 6.58
CA ILE A 94 76.03 -16.87 5.26
C ILE A 94 77.23 -15.91 5.07
N LEU A 95 77.08 -14.65 5.53
CA LEU A 95 78.12 -13.63 5.37
C LEU A 95 79.27 -13.80 6.39
N GLY A 96 78.97 -14.30 7.61
CA GLY A 96 79.95 -14.38 8.70
C GLY A 96 80.79 -15.65 8.68
N TYR A 97 80.33 -16.77 8.14
CA TYR A 97 81.01 -18.06 8.14
C TYR A 97 80.88 -18.81 6.78
N PRO A 98 81.48 -18.33 5.72
CA PRO A 98 81.26 -18.93 4.40
C PRO A 98 81.87 -20.32 4.21
N TYR A 99 82.75 -20.77 5.10
CA TYR A 99 83.50 -22.03 4.90
C TYR A 99 83.02 -23.20 5.82
N TYR A 100 82.23 -22.97 6.87
CA TYR A 100 81.87 -24.01 7.88
C TYR A 100 80.39 -24.28 7.99
N MET A 101 79.59 -23.73 7.12
CA MET A 101 78.16 -23.91 7.22
C MET A 101 77.64 -25.03 6.35
N SER A 102 76.98 -26.02 6.96
CA SER A 102 76.04 -26.84 6.25
C SER A 102 74.89 -25.95 5.81
N TYR A 103 74.94 -25.49 4.53
CA TYR A 103 73.88 -24.67 3.93
C TYR A 103 72.50 -25.33 4.08
N VAL A 104 72.47 -26.66 4.15
CA VAL A 104 71.29 -27.50 4.28
C VAL A 104 70.56 -27.21 5.58
N SER A 105 71.21 -27.14 6.72
CA SER A 105 70.56 -26.87 8.02
C SER A 105 69.95 -25.47 8.07
N GLY A 106 70.61 -24.52 7.45
CA GLY A 106 70.08 -23.16 7.35
C GLY A 106 68.81 -23.04 6.48
N TYR A 107 68.80 -23.68 5.33
CA TYR A 107 67.60 -23.75 4.45
C TYR A 107 66.44 -24.45 5.15
N ILE A 108 66.71 -25.52 5.91
CA ILE A 108 65.69 -26.21 6.66
C ILE A 108 65.04 -25.30 7.72
N LEU A 109 65.85 -24.52 8.46
CA LEU A 109 65.33 -23.58 9.48
C LEU A 109 64.50 -22.48 8.83
N MET A 110 64.91 -21.94 7.69
CA MET A 110 64.17 -20.94 6.95
C MET A 110 62.84 -21.50 6.40
N LEU A 111 62.86 -22.69 5.80
CA LEU A 111 61.67 -23.36 5.31
C LEU A 111 60.69 -23.66 6.46
N THR A 112 61.20 -24.07 7.62
CA THR A 112 60.45 -24.32 8.85
C THR A 112 59.73 -23.06 9.32
N ALA A 113 60.41 -21.92 9.39
CA ALA A 113 59.83 -20.65 9.77
C ALA A 113 58.74 -20.22 8.78
N LEU A 114 58.95 -20.39 7.50
CA LEU A 114 57.98 -20.09 6.44
C LEU A 114 56.72 -20.97 6.59
N LEU A 115 56.88 -22.29 6.75
CA LEU A 115 55.78 -23.22 6.91
C LEU A 115 54.95 -22.94 8.16
N GLN A 116 55.61 -22.63 9.28
CA GLN A 116 54.96 -22.31 10.56
C GLN A 116 54.17 -21.00 10.47
N THR A 117 54.74 -19.96 9.85
CA THR A 117 54.02 -18.68 9.64
C THR A 117 52.82 -18.85 8.73
N MET A 118 52.95 -19.56 7.58
CA MET A 118 51.84 -19.85 6.69
C MET A 118 50.76 -20.65 7.37
N ALA A 119 51.10 -21.68 8.17
CA ALA A 119 50.12 -22.48 8.93
C ALA A 119 49.38 -21.63 9.97
N ALA A 120 50.09 -20.73 10.66
CA ALA A 120 49.48 -19.81 11.63
C ALA A 120 48.52 -18.83 10.94
N GLU A 121 48.93 -18.18 9.86
CA GLU A 121 48.09 -17.27 9.07
C GLU A 121 46.86 -17.99 8.51
N TRP A 122 47.03 -19.18 7.93
CA TRP A 122 45.92 -19.98 7.41
C TRP A 122 44.90 -20.31 8.49
N THR A 123 45.36 -20.68 9.72
CA THR A 123 44.52 -21.02 10.86
C THR A 123 43.71 -19.81 11.32
N VAL A 124 44.33 -18.64 11.42
CA VAL A 124 43.68 -17.40 11.81
C VAL A 124 42.62 -17.00 10.74
N HIS A 125 43.04 -17.03 9.49
CA HIS A 125 42.13 -16.66 8.38
C HIS A 125 40.90 -17.58 8.31
N ARG A 126 41.11 -18.90 8.41
CA ARG A 126 40.02 -19.88 8.39
C ARG A 126 39.10 -19.71 9.61
N PHE A 127 39.61 -19.49 10.81
CA PHE A 127 38.79 -19.25 12.00
C PHE A 127 37.90 -18.02 11.85
N TRP A 128 38.44 -16.92 11.33
CA TRP A 128 37.66 -15.71 11.11
C TRP A 128 36.65 -15.87 9.97
N GLY A 129 36.94 -16.62 8.92
CA GLY A 129 36.01 -16.96 7.87
C GLY A 129 34.81 -17.73 8.41
N GLU A 130 35.02 -18.83 9.08
CA GLU A 130 33.99 -19.67 9.71
C GLU A 130 33.10 -18.84 10.70
N LYS A 131 33.73 -17.94 11.46
CA LYS A 131 33.02 -17.06 12.40
C LYS A 131 32.24 -15.96 11.69
N LEU A 132 32.77 -15.39 10.63
CA LEU A 132 32.08 -14.36 9.84
C LEU A 132 30.81 -14.92 9.20
N ASP A 133 30.87 -16.10 8.61
CA ASP A 133 29.73 -16.76 8.01
C ASP A 133 28.62 -17.01 9.05
N LEU A 134 28.98 -17.54 10.22
CA LEU A 134 28.01 -17.77 11.31
C LEU A 134 27.38 -16.46 11.82
N VAL A 135 28.17 -15.39 11.92
CA VAL A 135 27.67 -14.07 12.39
C VAL A 135 26.75 -13.44 11.34
N LEU A 136 27.07 -13.59 10.05
CA LEU A 136 26.23 -13.10 8.95
C LEU A 136 24.89 -13.84 8.90
N GLU A 137 24.91 -15.17 8.96
CA GLU A 137 23.71 -16.00 8.99
C GLU A 137 22.78 -15.59 10.14
N LYS A 138 23.31 -15.46 11.36
CA LYS A 138 22.53 -15.05 12.52
C LYS A 138 22.02 -13.60 12.44
N ALA A 139 22.78 -12.71 11.79
CA ALA A 139 22.35 -11.34 11.55
C ALA A 139 21.21 -11.24 10.52
N GLU A 140 21.22 -12.11 9.51
CA GLU A 140 20.12 -12.21 8.52
C GLU A 140 18.87 -12.75 9.17
N GLU A 141 18.94 -13.84 9.95
CA GLU A 141 17.80 -14.39 10.70
C GLU A 141 17.15 -13.33 11.61
N THR A 142 17.98 -12.62 12.39
CA THR A 142 17.49 -11.57 13.29
C THR A 142 16.83 -10.42 12.52
N LYS A 143 17.38 -10.06 11.36
CA LYS A 143 16.83 -9.01 10.49
C LYS A 143 15.49 -9.43 9.91
N GLU A 144 15.36 -10.67 9.44
CA GLU A 144 14.08 -11.21 8.94
C GLU A 144 13.01 -11.24 10.04
N GLU A 145 13.37 -11.66 11.25
CA GLU A 145 12.45 -11.70 12.39
C GLU A 145 11.95 -10.30 12.76
N ILE A 146 12.83 -9.29 12.79
CA ILE A 146 12.45 -7.89 13.01
C ILE A 146 11.53 -7.36 11.90
N ILE A 147 11.82 -7.69 10.65
CA ILE A 147 10.98 -7.28 9.51
C ILE A 147 9.60 -7.93 9.60
N ARG A 148 9.51 -9.23 9.87
CA ARG A 148 8.24 -9.94 10.05
C ARG A 148 7.41 -9.31 11.16
N ARG A 149 8.01 -9.05 12.31
CA ARG A 149 7.32 -8.41 13.44
C ARG A 149 6.80 -7.01 13.09
N ARG A 150 7.58 -6.18 12.38
CA ARG A 150 7.13 -4.85 11.95
C ARG A 150 5.99 -4.92 10.93
N ILE A 151 6.01 -5.90 10.03
CA ILE A 151 4.92 -6.12 9.08
C ILE A 151 3.64 -6.53 9.82
N GLU A 152 3.75 -7.41 10.81
CA GLU A 152 2.61 -7.83 11.62
C GLU A 152 2.02 -6.67 12.44
N GLU A 153 2.86 -5.87 13.08
CA GLU A 153 2.44 -4.66 13.80
C GLU A 153 1.75 -3.64 12.86
N ALA A 154 2.28 -3.43 11.66
CA ALA A 154 1.68 -2.54 10.66
C ALA A 154 0.31 -3.05 10.18
N ARG A 155 0.20 -4.35 9.88
CA ARG A 155 -1.08 -4.98 9.49
C ARG A 155 -2.14 -4.88 10.58
N GLU A 156 -1.75 -5.06 11.84
CA GLU A 156 -2.69 -4.95 12.96
C GLU A 156 -3.19 -3.52 13.17
N ILE A 157 -2.33 -2.51 12.98
CA ILE A 157 -2.72 -1.09 13.01
C ILE A 157 -3.68 -0.79 11.85
N GLU A 158 -3.39 -1.26 10.65
CA GLU A 158 -4.24 -1.07 9.47
C GLU A 158 -5.61 -1.73 9.67
N ARG A 159 -5.65 -2.98 10.16
CA ARG A 159 -6.89 -3.69 10.48
C ARG A 159 -7.75 -2.92 11.49
N LYS A 160 -7.15 -2.47 12.60
CA LYS A 160 -7.86 -1.67 13.62
C LYS A 160 -8.35 -0.33 13.08
N SER A 161 -7.61 0.29 12.17
CA SER A 161 -8.04 1.53 11.51
C SER A 161 -9.24 1.28 10.61
N MET A 162 -9.19 0.24 9.77
CA MET A 162 -10.32 -0.17 8.91
C MET A 162 -11.56 -0.53 9.72
N GLU A 163 -11.40 -1.28 10.81
CA GLU A 163 -12.53 -1.61 11.70
C GLU A 163 -13.18 -0.36 12.33
N LYS A 164 -12.39 0.64 12.73
CA LYS A 164 -12.91 1.90 13.27
C LYS A 164 -13.68 2.69 12.22
N VAL A 165 -13.17 2.77 10.99
CA VAL A 165 -13.83 3.46 9.86
C VAL A 165 -15.14 2.74 9.54
N SER A 166 -15.11 1.43 9.35
CA SER A 166 -16.29 0.62 9.06
C SER A 166 -17.36 0.74 10.16
N ARG A 167 -16.96 0.70 11.43
CA ARG A 167 -17.88 0.88 12.55
C ARG A 167 -18.47 2.29 12.62
N SER A 168 -17.70 3.31 12.30
CA SER A 168 -18.18 4.69 12.24
C SER A 168 -19.22 4.87 11.13
N ASP A 169 -18.96 4.30 9.95
CA ASP A 169 -19.90 4.36 8.83
C ASP A 169 -21.18 3.58 9.14
N GLN A 170 -21.08 2.40 9.75
CA GLN A 170 -22.24 1.63 10.18
C GLN A 170 -23.10 2.41 11.20
N LEU A 171 -22.48 3.01 12.22
CA LEU A 171 -23.19 3.85 13.19
C LEU A 171 -23.89 5.04 12.54
N ARG A 172 -23.27 5.69 11.56
CA ARG A 172 -23.90 6.77 10.78
C ARG A 172 -25.14 6.30 10.04
N ILE A 173 -25.08 5.12 9.44
CA ILE A 173 -26.20 4.52 8.70
C ILE A 173 -27.33 4.15 9.64
N ASP A 174 -27.02 3.48 10.74
CA ASP A 174 -28.01 3.08 11.75
C ASP A 174 -28.71 4.31 12.35
N LEU A 175 -27.95 5.38 12.64
CA LEU A 175 -28.52 6.65 13.10
C LEU A 175 -29.47 7.26 12.06
N ILE A 176 -29.05 7.36 10.80
CA ILE A 176 -29.88 7.95 9.73
C ILE A 176 -31.12 7.10 9.49
N THR A 177 -30.99 5.78 9.51
CA THR A 177 -32.11 4.84 9.33
C THR A 177 -33.12 4.97 10.45
N ASN A 178 -32.70 4.95 11.70
CA ASN A 178 -33.58 5.07 12.88
C ASN A 178 -34.24 6.45 12.92
N VAL A 179 -33.46 7.52 12.73
CA VAL A 179 -34.03 8.89 12.73
C VAL A 179 -35.01 9.06 11.57
N SER A 180 -34.75 8.51 10.38
CA SER A 180 -35.68 8.61 9.25
C SER A 180 -37.01 7.87 9.53
N HIS A 181 -36.93 6.68 10.14
CA HIS A 181 -38.13 5.95 10.57
C HIS A 181 -38.92 6.75 11.60
N ASP A 182 -38.24 7.29 12.60
CA ASP A 182 -38.88 8.04 13.70
C ASP A 182 -39.45 9.38 13.23
N LEU A 183 -38.92 9.96 12.17
CA LEU A 183 -39.47 11.15 11.50
C LEU A 183 -40.64 10.83 10.56
N LYS A 184 -40.66 9.65 9.93
CA LYS A 184 -41.71 9.26 8.99
C LYS A 184 -43.05 9.09 9.70
N THR A 185 -43.07 8.54 10.92
CA THR A 185 -44.32 8.28 11.70
C THR A 185 -45.06 9.57 12.00
N PRO A 186 -44.47 10.61 12.65
CA PRO A 186 -45.19 11.86 12.94
C PRO A 186 -45.57 12.61 11.63
N LEU A 187 -44.75 12.54 10.60
CA LEU A 187 -45.04 13.17 9.31
C LEU A 187 -46.27 12.53 8.65
N THR A 188 -46.36 11.21 8.65
CA THR A 188 -47.55 10.50 8.11
C THR A 188 -48.81 10.92 8.84
N SER A 189 -48.72 11.10 10.17
CA SER A 189 -49.86 11.62 10.96
C SER A 189 -50.22 13.05 10.59
N MET A 190 -49.23 13.95 10.40
CA MET A 190 -49.47 15.32 9.97
C MET A 190 -50.12 15.37 8.59
N VAL A 191 -49.64 14.59 7.61
CA VAL A 191 -50.24 14.51 6.27
C VAL A 191 -51.68 14.02 6.37
N GLY A 192 -51.96 12.98 7.20
CA GLY A 192 -53.30 12.48 7.43
C GLY A 192 -54.25 13.53 7.97
N TYR A 193 -53.80 14.33 8.98
CA TYR A 193 -54.64 15.44 9.47
C TYR A 193 -54.87 16.55 8.44
N ILE A 194 -53.84 16.89 7.66
CA ILE A 194 -53.98 17.85 6.52
C ILE A 194 -55.00 17.37 5.52
N GLU A 195 -55.00 16.08 5.17
CA GLU A 195 -55.98 15.48 4.27
C GLU A 195 -57.41 15.47 4.83
N LEU A 196 -57.54 15.26 6.17
CA LEU A 196 -58.84 15.39 6.84
C LEU A 196 -59.32 16.85 6.81
N MET A 197 -58.43 17.81 7.12
CA MET A 197 -58.78 19.23 7.05
C MET A 197 -59.23 19.65 5.64
N LYS A 198 -58.64 19.14 4.55
CA LYS A 198 -59.06 19.41 3.15
C LYS A 198 -60.49 18.93 2.87
N LYS A 199 -61.06 18.02 3.64
CA LYS A 199 -62.43 17.50 3.46
C LYS A 199 -63.46 18.31 4.18
N GLU A 200 -63.07 19.20 5.10
CA GLU A 200 -63.96 20.07 5.85
C GLU A 200 -64.30 21.37 5.07
N GLU A 201 -65.43 21.96 5.37
CA GLU A 201 -65.76 23.28 4.84
C GLU A 201 -64.83 24.36 5.40
N MET A 202 -64.07 25.02 4.55
CA MET A 202 -63.10 26.02 4.96
C MET A 202 -63.29 27.33 4.14
N SER A 203 -62.92 28.45 4.81
CA SER A 203 -62.79 29.72 4.06
C SER A 203 -61.64 29.64 3.05
N ASP A 204 -61.67 30.45 2.00
CA ASP A 204 -60.62 30.49 0.95
C ASP A 204 -59.20 30.70 1.55
N VAL A 205 -59.10 31.58 2.53
CA VAL A 205 -57.84 31.83 3.27
C VAL A 205 -57.33 30.58 4.01
N MET A 206 -58.23 29.83 4.66
CA MET A 206 -57.85 28.62 5.36
C MET A 206 -57.43 27.51 4.38
N LYS A 207 -58.11 27.44 3.23
CA LYS A 207 -57.78 26.51 2.16
C LYS A 207 -56.34 26.74 1.65
N ASP A 208 -55.99 28.01 1.42
CA ASP A 208 -54.65 28.41 0.98
C ASP A 208 -53.57 27.97 2.03
N TYR A 209 -53.83 28.19 3.32
CA TYR A 209 -52.92 27.72 4.39
C TYR A 209 -52.77 26.21 4.41
N VAL A 210 -53.85 25.44 4.26
CA VAL A 210 -53.83 23.98 4.25
C VAL A 210 -53.09 23.47 3.01
N ASP A 211 -53.22 24.13 1.86
CA ASP A 211 -52.51 23.75 0.65
C ASP A 211 -51.01 24.00 0.82
N VAL A 212 -50.60 25.14 1.40
CA VAL A 212 -49.19 25.39 1.74
C VAL A 212 -48.67 24.37 2.74
N LEU A 213 -49.38 24.02 3.75
CA LEU A 213 -48.99 22.99 4.73
C LEU A 213 -48.86 21.62 4.09
N SER A 214 -49.79 21.25 3.16
CA SER A 214 -49.76 20.02 2.38
C SER A 214 -48.50 19.91 1.54
N GLU A 215 -48.17 20.99 0.81
CA GLU A 215 -46.98 21.07 0.00
C GLU A 215 -45.69 20.92 0.84
N ARG A 216 -45.62 21.62 1.96
CA ARG A 216 -44.44 21.56 2.85
C ARG A 216 -44.28 20.19 3.50
N ALA A 217 -45.36 19.56 3.92
CA ALA A 217 -45.35 18.20 4.49
C ALA A 217 -44.91 17.18 3.41
N GLY A 218 -45.40 17.31 2.18
CA GLY A 218 -44.98 16.48 1.05
C GLY A 218 -43.48 16.61 0.79
N LYS A 219 -42.96 17.83 0.69
CA LYS A 219 -41.51 18.10 0.50
C LYS A 219 -40.64 17.50 1.66
N LEU A 220 -41.12 17.58 2.89
CA LEU A 220 -40.44 16.97 4.02
C LEU A 220 -40.41 15.44 3.92
N GLY A 221 -41.51 14.82 3.47
CA GLY A 221 -41.60 13.38 3.24
C GLY A 221 -40.62 12.89 2.16
N GLU A 222 -40.54 13.62 1.06
CA GLU A 222 -39.56 13.33 0.00
C GLU A 222 -38.12 13.43 0.51
N MET A 223 -37.82 14.44 1.33
CA MET A 223 -36.51 14.63 1.91
C MET A 223 -36.11 13.48 2.84
N ILE A 224 -37.01 13.03 3.72
CA ILE A 224 -36.79 11.91 4.65
C ILE A 224 -36.56 10.61 3.85
N ASN A 225 -37.40 10.34 2.82
CA ASN A 225 -37.26 9.16 1.98
C ASN A 225 -35.93 9.18 1.19
N SER A 226 -35.54 10.34 0.67
CA SER A 226 -34.26 10.51 -0.03
C SER A 226 -33.07 10.26 0.87
N LEU A 227 -33.11 10.78 2.10
CA LEU A 227 -32.06 10.57 3.11
C LEU A 227 -31.92 9.09 3.49
N PHE A 228 -33.06 8.42 3.70
CA PHE A 228 -33.10 6.98 3.99
C PHE A 228 -32.49 6.14 2.85
N SER A 229 -32.93 6.41 1.63
CA SER A 229 -32.44 5.71 0.43
C SER A 229 -30.95 5.93 0.21
N LEU A 230 -30.47 7.16 0.45
CA LEU A 230 -29.05 7.50 0.38
C LEU A 230 -28.22 6.77 1.45
N ALA A 231 -28.74 6.69 2.68
CA ALA A 231 -28.09 5.96 3.76
C ALA A 231 -27.97 4.46 3.44
N LYS A 232 -29.07 3.86 2.96
CA LYS A 232 -29.09 2.46 2.55
C LYS A 232 -28.10 2.18 1.40
N ALA A 233 -28.10 3.00 0.38
CA ALA A 233 -27.18 2.84 -0.76
C ALA A 233 -25.70 3.03 -0.36
N SER A 234 -25.44 3.91 0.61
CA SER A 234 -24.07 4.19 1.12
C SER A 234 -23.50 3.05 1.98
N SER A 235 -24.36 2.16 2.51
CA SER A 235 -23.93 1.04 3.35
C SER A 235 -23.36 -0.15 2.58
N GLY A 236 -23.49 -0.16 1.27
CA GLY A 236 -23.16 -1.33 0.45
C GLY A 236 -24.11 -2.53 0.62
N ASN A 237 -25.10 -2.45 1.55
CA ASN A 237 -26.07 -3.50 1.83
C ASN A 237 -27.35 -3.33 0.99
N VAL A 238 -27.19 -3.04 -0.29
CA VAL A 238 -28.33 -2.91 -1.20
C VAL A 238 -28.47 -4.17 -2.01
N GLU A 239 -29.62 -4.80 -1.94
CA GLU A 239 -30.01 -5.85 -2.88
C GLU A 239 -30.40 -5.16 -4.19
N LEU A 240 -29.47 -5.13 -5.16
CA LEU A 240 -29.71 -4.60 -6.49
C LEU A 240 -30.57 -5.59 -7.29
N LYS A 241 -31.61 -5.09 -7.93
CA LYS A 241 -32.40 -5.88 -8.88
C LYS A 241 -31.82 -5.70 -10.27
N MET A 242 -30.90 -6.58 -10.62
CA MET A 242 -30.23 -6.54 -11.90
C MET A 242 -31.20 -6.98 -13.01
N GLU A 243 -31.42 -6.12 -13.99
CA GLU A 243 -32.22 -6.39 -15.16
C GLU A 243 -31.59 -5.79 -16.42
N THR A 244 -31.94 -6.32 -17.57
CA THR A 244 -31.42 -5.84 -18.85
C THR A 244 -32.36 -4.80 -19.41
N PHE A 245 -31.87 -3.59 -19.71
CA PHE A 245 -32.63 -2.51 -20.31
C PHE A 245 -31.75 -1.58 -21.15
N GLU A 246 -32.38 -0.74 -21.97
CA GLU A 246 -31.71 0.27 -22.79
C GLU A 246 -31.74 1.64 -22.12
N MET A 247 -30.56 2.25 -21.90
CA MET A 247 -30.46 3.59 -21.31
C MET A 247 -31.20 4.65 -22.12
N ASN A 248 -31.14 4.57 -23.43
CA ASN A 248 -31.86 5.52 -24.31
C ASN A 248 -33.38 5.47 -24.11
N ARG A 249 -33.94 4.28 -23.86
CA ARG A 249 -35.38 4.12 -23.57
C ARG A 249 -35.75 4.66 -22.19
N LEU A 250 -34.86 4.42 -21.20
CA LEU A 250 -35.04 4.95 -19.84
C LEU A 250 -35.09 6.49 -19.85
N ILE A 251 -34.23 7.15 -20.64
CA ILE A 251 -34.24 8.61 -20.81
C ILE A 251 -35.53 9.08 -21.44
N ASP A 252 -36.05 8.38 -22.48
CA ASP A 252 -37.32 8.72 -23.09
C ASP A 252 -38.49 8.62 -22.09
N GLN A 253 -38.51 7.59 -21.28
CA GLN A 253 -39.50 7.43 -20.24
C GLN A 253 -39.47 8.59 -19.24
N ILE A 254 -38.29 8.95 -18.75
CA ILE A 254 -38.15 10.05 -17.78
C ILE A 254 -38.58 11.39 -18.40
N PHE A 255 -38.27 11.62 -19.67
CA PHE A 255 -38.71 12.81 -20.38
C PHE A 255 -40.23 12.87 -20.51
N ALA A 256 -40.88 11.72 -20.81
CA ALA A 256 -42.33 11.63 -20.84
C ALA A 256 -42.95 11.89 -19.44
N ASP A 257 -42.37 11.32 -18.40
CA ASP A 257 -42.85 11.50 -17.03
C ASP A 257 -42.68 12.95 -16.51
N MET A 258 -41.75 13.70 -17.06
CA MET A 258 -41.45 15.09 -16.65
C MET A 258 -41.81 16.14 -17.71
N ASP A 259 -42.55 15.78 -18.74
CA ASP A 259 -42.85 16.64 -19.91
C ASP A 259 -43.51 17.97 -19.52
N ASP A 260 -44.50 17.95 -18.62
CA ASP A 260 -45.19 19.17 -18.19
C ASP A 260 -44.21 20.13 -17.49
N ARG A 261 -43.37 19.62 -16.60
CA ARG A 261 -42.37 20.42 -15.87
C ARG A 261 -41.28 20.98 -16.81
N MET A 262 -40.91 20.20 -17.82
CA MET A 262 -39.96 20.63 -18.85
C MET A 262 -40.55 21.78 -19.69
N LYS A 263 -41.80 21.68 -20.11
CA LYS A 263 -42.50 22.73 -20.87
C LYS A 263 -42.65 24.02 -20.03
N GLU A 264 -43.04 23.91 -18.78
CA GLU A 264 -43.21 25.05 -17.89
C GLU A 264 -41.88 25.76 -17.53
N SER A 265 -40.75 25.06 -17.63
CA SER A 265 -39.44 25.62 -17.29
C SER A 265 -38.95 26.73 -18.22
N GLY A 266 -39.43 26.74 -19.47
CA GLY A 266 -38.94 27.60 -20.54
C GLY A 266 -37.53 27.27 -21.02
N LEU A 267 -37.01 26.04 -20.72
CA LEU A 267 -35.76 25.53 -21.22
C LEU A 267 -35.94 24.71 -22.50
N GLU A 268 -34.93 24.75 -23.36
CA GLU A 268 -34.91 23.92 -24.57
C GLU A 268 -34.05 22.68 -24.32
N PHE A 269 -34.64 21.47 -24.36
CA PHE A 269 -33.93 20.21 -24.19
C PHE A 269 -33.48 19.65 -25.53
N ILE A 270 -32.16 19.44 -25.68
CA ILE A 270 -31.56 18.89 -26.89
C ILE A 270 -30.96 17.53 -26.56
N THR A 271 -31.52 16.48 -27.13
CA THR A 271 -31.03 15.12 -26.95
C THR A 271 -30.10 14.70 -28.08
N GLN A 272 -28.95 14.19 -27.76
CA GLN A 272 -27.97 13.60 -28.67
C GLN A 272 -27.71 12.15 -28.25
N LYS A 273 -28.57 11.25 -28.70
CA LYS A 273 -28.46 9.83 -28.39
C LYS A 273 -27.56 9.13 -29.39
N THR A 274 -26.71 8.24 -28.92
CA THR A 274 -25.92 7.37 -29.78
C THR A 274 -26.81 6.37 -30.51
N GLU A 275 -26.39 6.00 -31.74
CA GLU A 275 -27.03 4.92 -32.52
C GLU A 275 -26.55 3.53 -32.06
N GLU A 276 -25.45 3.47 -31.32
CA GLU A 276 -24.96 2.23 -30.73
C GLU A 276 -25.91 1.74 -29.62
N SER A 277 -25.98 0.41 -29.43
CA SER A 277 -26.75 -0.17 -28.34
C SER A 277 -26.31 0.37 -27.00
N THR A 278 -27.25 0.92 -26.24
CA THR A 278 -27.06 1.37 -24.85
C THR A 278 -27.63 0.35 -23.86
N GLU A 279 -27.70 -0.92 -24.27
CA GLU A 279 -28.12 -2.03 -23.41
C GLU A 279 -27.14 -2.22 -22.27
N LEU A 280 -27.66 -2.29 -21.04
CA LEU A 280 -26.88 -2.54 -19.82
C LEU A 280 -27.65 -3.49 -18.91
N VAL A 281 -26.90 -4.24 -18.10
CA VAL A 281 -27.41 -5.07 -17.02
C VAL A 281 -27.19 -4.32 -15.71
N SER A 282 -28.25 -3.75 -15.16
CA SER A 282 -28.16 -2.90 -13.97
C SER A 282 -29.52 -2.83 -13.25
N ASP A 283 -29.59 -2.08 -12.15
CA ASP A 283 -30.84 -1.79 -11.48
C ASP A 283 -31.54 -0.58 -12.13
N ASN A 284 -32.64 -0.83 -12.83
CA ASN A 284 -33.38 0.17 -13.57
C ASN A 284 -33.90 1.30 -12.65
N MET A 285 -34.37 0.96 -11.44
CA MET A 285 -34.90 1.96 -10.51
C MET A 285 -33.79 2.92 -10.02
N TYR A 286 -32.58 2.42 -9.77
CA TYR A 286 -31.44 3.26 -9.42
C TYR A 286 -31.01 4.14 -10.60
N CYS A 287 -30.97 3.60 -11.81
CA CYS A 287 -30.67 4.37 -13.03
C CYS A 287 -31.73 5.44 -13.29
N TYR A 288 -33.01 5.12 -13.11
CA TYR A 288 -34.11 6.09 -13.22
C TYR A 288 -33.91 7.26 -12.24
N ARG A 289 -33.60 6.95 -10.97
CA ARG A 289 -33.37 7.99 -9.94
C ARG A 289 -32.13 8.84 -10.21
N ILE A 290 -31.07 8.27 -10.78
CA ILE A 290 -29.89 9.04 -11.23
C ILE A 290 -30.31 10.07 -12.30
N CYS A 291 -30.96 9.60 -13.35
CA CYS A 291 -31.38 10.46 -14.46
C CYS A 291 -32.41 11.53 -14.03
N GLN A 292 -33.38 11.14 -13.19
CA GLN A 292 -34.36 12.06 -12.61
C GLN A 292 -33.71 13.19 -11.82
N ASN A 293 -32.75 12.84 -10.90
CA ASN A 293 -32.06 13.86 -10.10
C ASN A 293 -31.21 14.80 -10.95
N LEU A 294 -30.58 14.31 -12.04
CA LEU A 294 -29.82 15.17 -12.96
C LEU A 294 -30.78 16.12 -13.72
N LEU A 295 -31.91 15.60 -14.18
CA LEU A 295 -32.90 16.41 -14.90
C LEU A 295 -33.55 17.46 -13.98
N GLU A 296 -33.90 17.10 -12.75
CA GLU A 296 -34.41 18.03 -11.73
C GLU A 296 -33.42 19.13 -11.39
N ASN A 297 -32.12 18.80 -11.30
CA ASN A 297 -31.07 19.78 -11.12
C ASN A 297 -30.99 20.76 -12.33
N ALA A 298 -31.04 20.24 -13.55
CA ALA A 298 -31.06 21.07 -14.75
C ALA A 298 -32.28 22.01 -14.79
N LEU A 299 -33.48 21.50 -14.53
CA LEU A 299 -34.69 22.30 -14.45
C LEU A 299 -34.62 23.43 -13.45
N LYS A 300 -33.98 23.18 -12.32
CA LYS A 300 -33.93 24.08 -11.19
C LYS A 300 -32.85 25.15 -11.27
N TYR A 301 -31.66 24.79 -11.77
CA TYR A 301 -30.49 25.63 -11.70
C TYR A 301 -30.09 26.27 -13.01
N SER A 302 -30.74 25.92 -14.13
CA SER A 302 -30.47 26.53 -15.42
C SER A 302 -31.01 27.95 -15.52
N ALA A 303 -30.32 28.78 -16.26
CA ALA A 303 -30.81 30.11 -16.64
C ALA A 303 -32.02 29.97 -17.61
N LYS A 304 -33.08 30.72 -17.39
CA LYS A 304 -34.28 30.68 -18.23
C LYS A 304 -33.96 31.00 -19.68
N GLY A 305 -34.60 30.29 -20.60
CA GLY A 305 -34.40 30.47 -22.03
C GLY A 305 -33.09 29.90 -22.58
N THR A 306 -32.36 29.11 -21.76
CA THR A 306 -31.16 28.40 -22.22
C THR A 306 -31.44 26.96 -22.61
N ARG A 307 -30.40 26.27 -23.07
CA ARG A 307 -30.47 24.87 -23.52
C ARG A 307 -29.92 23.93 -22.49
N VAL A 308 -30.55 22.76 -22.38
CA VAL A 308 -30.05 21.60 -21.64
C VAL A 308 -29.73 20.51 -22.66
N PHE A 309 -28.47 20.10 -22.71
CA PHE A 309 -28.01 19.03 -23.59
C PHE A 309 -27.96 17.72 -22.80
N VAL A 310 -28.63 16.70 -23.36
CA VAL A 310 -28.59 15.33 -22.81
C VAL A 310 -27.98 14.43 -23.86
N LYS A 311 -26.84 13.86 -23.57
CA LYS A 311 -26.05 13.07 -24.50
C LYS A 311 -25.81 11.67 -23.95
N THR A 312 -25.98 10.67 -24.81
CA THR A 312 -25.54 9.30 -24.52
C THR A 312 -24.45 8.89 -25.49
N TYR A 313 -23.47 8.16 -25.00
CA TYR A 313 -22.42 7.57 -25.81
C TYR A 313 -21.86 6.33 -25.14
N VAL A 314 -21.19 5.51 -25.92
CA VAL A 314 -20.53 4.30 -25.45
C VAL A 314 -19.02 4.57 -25.41
N LYS A 315 -18.38 4.21 -24.34
CA LYS A 315 -16.92 4.12 -24.27
C LYS A 315 -16.52 2.70 -24.54
N ASP A 316 -15.80 2.50 -25.66
CA ASP A 316 -15.25 1.20 -26.02
C ASP A 316 -14.14 0.80 -25.08
N GLY A 317 -14.21 -0.44 -24.62
CA GLY A 317 -13.20 -1.20 -23.91
C GLY A 317 -13.26 -2.64 -24.41
N GLU A 318 -12.42 -3.53 -23.88
CA GLU A 318 -12.68 -4.97 -24.03
C GLU A 318 -14.11 -5.26 -23.51
N GLU A 319 -14.77 -6.31 -23.99
CA GLU A 319 -16.21 -6.60 -23.75
C GLU A 319 -16.66 -6.46 -22.28
N LYS A 320 -15.73 -6.63 -21.33
CA LYS A 320 -15.92 -6.41 -19.88
C LYS A 320 -15.75 -4.95 -19.41
N ASP A 321 -15.12 -4.11 -20.22
CA ASP A 321 -14.81 -2.71 -19.89
C ASP A 321 -15.69 -1.70 -20.61
N ARG A 322 -16.68 -2.17 -21.37
CA ARG A 322 -17.64 -1.32 -22.08
C ARG A 322 -18.49 -0.55 -21.08
N LYS A 323 -18.51 0.77 -21.21
CA LYS A 323 -19.28 1.67 -20.34
C LYS A 323 -20.34 2.44 -21.15
N ILE A 324 -21.54 2.49 -20.62
CA ILE A 324 -22.61 3.36 -21.12
C ILE A 324 -22.51 4.68 -20.36
N CYS A 325 -22.43 5.77 -21.11
CA CYS A 325 -22.26 7.11 -20.59
C CYS A 325 -23.48 7.96 -20.81
N LEU A 326 -23.92 8.64 -19.76
CA LEU A 326 -24.92 9.71 -19.81
C LEU A 326 -24.23 11.02 -19.41
N GLU A 327 -24.30 12.00 -20.28
CA GLU A 327 -23.81 13.35 -20.04
C GLU A 327 -24.96 14.33 -20.09
N MET A 328 -25.11 15.17 -19.07
CA MET A 328 -26.08 16.27 -19.03
C MET A 328 -25.34 17.58 -18.83
N THR A 329 -25.56 18.55 -19.73
CA THR A 329 -24.93 19.86 -19.68
C THR A 329 -25.96 20.93 -19.69
N ASN A 330 -25.90 21.86 -18.75
CA ASN A 330 -26.77 23.02 -18.67
C ASN A 330 -26.01 24.32 -18.35
N THR A 331 -26.58 25.44 -18.71
CA THR A 331 -26.05 26.78 -18.37
C THR A 331 -26.66 27.22 -17.06
N ALA A 332 -25.81 27.44 -16.02
CA ALA A 332 -26.27 27.87 -14.71
C ALA A 332 -26.84 29.32 -14.74
N GLY A 333 -27.89 29.54 -13.97
CA GLY A 333 -28.48 30.87 -13.79
C GLY A 333 -27.77 31.78 -12.79
N TYR A 334 -26.61 31.33 -12.27
CA TYR A 334 -25.80 32.02 -11.25
C TYR A 334 -24.32 31.69 -11.44
N PHE A 335 -23.48 32.52 -10.87
CA PHE A 335 -22.03 32.29 -10.90
C PHE A 335 -21.66 31.10 -9.99
N MET A 336 -20.94 30.14 -10.55
CA MET A 336 -20.49 28.94 -9.84
C MET A 336 -19.07 29.16 -9.32
N ASP A 337 -18.94 29.42 -8.02
CA ASP A 337 -17.69 29.66 -7.29
C ASP A 337 -17.30 28.49 -6.35
N PHE A 338 -17.75 27.29 -6.66
CA PHE A 338 -17.55 26.09 -5.89
C PHE A 338 -16.87 24.98 -6.72
N THR A 339 -16.21 24.05 -6.04
CA THR A 339 -15.60 22.88 -6.65
C THR A 339 -16.55 21.70 -6.72
N LYS A 340 -16.15 20.65 -7.45
CA LYS A 340 -16.89 19.38 -7.49
C LYS A 340 -17.07 18.78 -6.09
N GLU A 341 -16.02 18.81 -5.27
CA GLU A 341 -16.00 18.31 -3.92
C GLU A 341 -17.05 19.00 -3.04
N ASP A 342 -17.15 20.32 -3.18
CA ASP A 342 -18.08 21.16 -2.39
C ASP A 342 -19.56 20.82 -2.64
N ILE A 343 -19.92 20.31 -3.82
CA ILE A 343 -21.34 20.11 -4.22
C ILE A 343 -21.78 18.65 -4.25
N VAL A 344 -20.84 17.69 -4.22
CA VAL A 344 -21.16 16.25 -4.15
C VAL A 344 -21.40 15.82 -2.71
N GLU A 345 -20.91 16.56 -1.71
CA GLU A 345 -21.18 16.27 -0.31
C GLU A 345 -22.68 16.37 0.02
N ARG A 346 -23.11 15.57 0.99
CA ARG A 346 -24.51 15.54 1.46
C ARG A 346 -24.89 16.90 2.05
N PHE A 347 -26.06 17.42 1.63
CA PHE A 347 -26.56 18.75 2.03
C PHE A 347 -25.70 19.94 1.56
N ALA A 348 -24.74 19.70 0.66
CA ALA A 348 -23.99 20.77 0.06
C ALA A 348 -24.87 21.63 -0.85
N ARG A 349 -24.74 22.94 -0.73
CA ARG A 349 -25.41 23.92 -1.57
C ARG A 349 -24.42 25.03 -1.90
N GLY A 350 -24.29 25.39 -3.16
CA GLY A 350 -23.55 26.61 -3.52
C GLY A 350 -24.13 27.83 -2.78
N ASP A 351 -23.29 28.72 -2.31
CA ASP A 351 -23.70 29.83 -1.39
C ASP A 351 -24.86 30.68 -1.92
N LYS A 352 -24.96 30.90 -3.23
CA LYS A 352 -26.06 31.64 -3.86
C LYS A 352 -27.31 30.82 -4.14
N ALA A 353 -27.22 29.47 -4.08
CA ALA A 353 -28.38 28.59 -4.19
C ALA A 353 -29.11 28.38 -2.84
N ARG A 354 -28.66 29.00 -1.74
CA ARG A 354 -29.24 28.88 -0.39
C ARG A 354 -30.67 29.43 -0.30
N THR A 355 -31.04 30.38 -1.14
CA THR A 355 -32.40 30.98 -1.17
C THR A 355 -33.39 30.22 -2.05
N GLY A 356 -32.92 29.21 -2.82
CA GLY A 356 -33.75 28.41 -3.72
C GLY A 356 -34.35 27.17 -3.05
N GLU A 357 -35.48 26.67 -3.58
CA GLU A 357 -36.09 25.39 -3.18
C GLU A 357 -35.22 24.21 -3.56
N GLY A 358 -34.67 23.45 -2.59
CA GLY A 358 -33.94 22.22 -2.82
C GLY A 358 -33.24 21.67 -1.61
N ASN A 359 -33.17 20.36 -1.51
CA ASN A 359 -32.73 19.66 -0.32
C ASN A 359 -31.21 19.43 -0.27
N GLY A 360 -30.46 19.79 -1.33
CA GLY A 360 -29.00 19.54 -1.42
C GLY A 360 -28.62 18.06 -1.45
N LEU A 361 -29.55 17.16 -1.77
CA LEU A 361 -29.32 15.72 -1.80
C LEU A 361 -29.19 15.14 -3.21
N GLY A 362 -29.61 15.84 -4.26
CA GLY A 362 -29.72 15.29 -5.63
C GLY A 362 -28.40 14.76 -6.17
N LEU A 363 -27.31 15.56 -6.11
CA LEU A 363 -25.99 15.12 -6.61
C LEU A 363 -25.36 14.06 -5.72
N ALA A 364 -25.59 14.10 -4.40
CA ALA A 364 -25.17 13.05 -3.48
C ALA A 364 -25.85 11.70 -3.79
N ILE A 365 -27.16 11.75 -4.17
CA ILE A 365 -27.90 10.56 -4.63
C ILE A 365 -27.28 10.03 -5.93
N VAL A 366 -27.05 10.89 -6.93
CA VAL A 366 -26.41 10.50 -8.19
C VAL A 366 -25.06 9.83 -7.93
N SER A 367 -24.18 10.46 -7.14
CA SER A 367 -22.85 9.91 -6.82
C SER A 367 -22.95 8.56 -6.11
N THR A 368 -23.82 8.45 -5.09
CA THR A 368 -23.95 7.23 -4.28
C THR A 368 -24.54 6.08 -5.09
N TYR A 369 -25.59 6.35 -5.89
CA TYR A 369 -26.23 5.32 -6.70
C TYR A 369 -25.33 4.86 -7.84
N THR A 370 -24.63 5.78 -8.50
CA THR A 370 -23.65 5.42 -9.54
C THR A 370 -22.56 4.50 -8.99
N LYS A 371 -22.04 4.81 -7.80
CA LYS A 371 -21.04 3.94 -7.12
C LYS A 371 -21.64 2.58 -6.74
N ALA A 372 -22.87 2.54 -6.25
CA ALA A 372 -23.53 1.29 -5.89
C ALA A 372 -23.75 0.38 -7.12
N LEU A 373 -23.93 0.96 -8.31
CA LEU A 373 -24.03 0.26 -9.59
C LEU A 373 -22.66 -0.08 -10.20
N GLY A 374 -21.55 0.19 -9.51
CA GLY A 374 -20.20 -0.05 -10.02
C GLY A 374 -19.72 0.96 -11.06
N GLY A 375 -20.41 2.10 -11.19
CA GLY A 375 -20.10 3.16 -12.14
C GLY A 375 -19.28 4.31 -11.56
N GLU A 376 -19.01 5.30 -12.40
CA GLU A 376 -18.27 6.52 -12.07
C GLU A 376 -19.12 7.76 -12.33
N PHE A 377 -19.07 8.73 -11.42
CA PHE A 377 -19.75 10.01 -11.55
C PHE A 377 -18.73 11.15 -11.54
N ASP A 378 -18.80 12.03 -12.56
CA ASP A 378 -17.94 13.18 -12.66
C ASP A 378 -18.74 14.47 -12.95
N ILE A 379 -18.23 15.59 -12.43
CA ILE A 379 -18.78 16.92 -12.65
C ILE A 379 -17.67 17.82 -13.19
N ARG A 380 -18.00 18.56 -14.24
CA ARG A 380 -17.13 19.60 -14.80
C ARG A 380 -17.85 20.92 -14.84
N ILE A 381 -17.20 21.94 -14.34
CA ILE A 381 -17.68 23.32 -14.34
C ILE A 381 -16.75 24.12 -15.24
N ASP A 382 -17.30 24.73 -16.27
CA ASP A 382 -16.57 25.61 -17.19
C ASP A 382 -17.36 26.91 -17.36
N CYS A 383 -16.88 27.95 -16.71
CA CYS A 383 -17.58 29.24 -16.63
C CYS A 383 -19.00 29.11 -16.05
N ASP A 384 -20.01 29.25 -16.90
CA ASP A 384 -21.43 29.09 -16.57
C ASP A 384 -21.99 27.72 -16.97
N GLN A 385 -21.17 26.85 -17.56
CA GLN A 385 -21.57 25.51 -17.98
C GLN A 385 -21.36 24.52 -16.84
N PHE A 386 -22.44 23.85 -16.43
CA PHE A 386 -22.42 22.73 -15.53
C PHE A 386 -22.61 21.44 -16.32
N ARG A 387 -21.66 20.52 -16.23
CA ARG A 387 -21.67 19.25 -16.92
C ARG A 387 -21.57 18.10 -15.92
N ALA A 388 -22.57 17.24 -15.90
CA ALA A 388 -22.60 15.99 -15.12
C ALA A 388 -22.43 14.80 -16.06
N VAL A 389 -21.53 13.89 -15.72
CA VAL A 389 -21.23 12.68 -16.49
C VAL A 389 -21.39 11.46 -15.59
N VAL A 390 -22.21 10.53 -16.01
CA VAL A 390 -22.42 9.23 -15.36
C VAL A 390 -21.93 8.15 -16.31
N GLU A 391 -21.04 7.30 -15.83
CA GLU A 391 -20.49 6.14 -16.55
C GLU A 391 -20.92 4.87 -15.84
N LEU A 392 -21.66 4.00 -16.50
CA LEU A 392 -22.11 2.72 -15.94
C LEU A 392 -21.51 1.56 -16.74
N PRO A 393 -21.06 0.49 -16.08
CA PRO A 393 -20.63 -0.71 -16.79
C PRO A 393 -21.82 -1.29 -17.57
N ALA A 394 -21.59 -1.71 -18.81
CA ALA A 394 -22.66 -2.33 -19.61
C ALA A 394 -23.15 -3.65 -19.00
N GLY A 395 -22.31 -4.30 -18.20
CA GLY A 395 -22.58 -5.63 -17.66
C GLY A 395 -22.42 -6.71 -18.73
N VAL A 396 -22.23 -7.93 -18.29
CA VAL A 396 -22.19 -9.11 -19.17
C VAL A 396 -23.49 -9.86 -18.92
N LYS A 397 -24.27 -10.14 -19.97
CA LYS A 397 -25.32 -11.14 -19.87
C LYS A 397 -24.67 -12.45 -19.45
N GLU A 398 -25.01 -12.99 -18.27
CA GLU A 398 -24.74 -14.40 -18.01
C GLU A 398 -25.44 -15.15 -19.15
N SER A 399 -24.63 -15.66 -20.10
CA SER A 399 -25.15 -16.61 -21.08
C SER A 399 -25.72 -17.76 -20.29
N GLU A 400 -27.02 -18.01 -20.41
CA GLU A 400 -27.67 -19.23 -19.94
C GLU A 400 -26.78 -20.39 -20.34
N GLN A 401 -26.09 -20.97 -19.37
CA GLN A 401 -25.46 -22.26 -19.55
C GLN A 401 -26.59 -23.28 -19.57
N GLU A 402 -26.92 -23.75 -20.78
CA GLU A 402 -27.68 -24.97 -21.01
C GLU A 402 -27.00 -26.19 -20.37
#